data_8acc691c7635ee97a25278145fb67b4d
#
_entry.id   8acc691c7635ee97a25278145fb67b4d
#
_cell.length_a   1.000
_cell.length_b   1.000
_cell.length_c   1.000
_cell.angle_alpha   90.00
_cell.angle_beta   90.00
_cell.angle_gamma   90.00
#
_symmetry.space_group_name_H-M   'P 1'
#
loop_
_entity.id
_entity.type
_entity.pdbx_description
1 polymer ?
#
loop_
_entity_poly.entity_id
_entity_poly.type
_entity_poly.pdbx_seq_one_letter_code
_entity_poly.pdbx_strand_id
1 'polypeptide(L)'
;MAADVHPSAIVYPGTVLGDGVKVLEGAVVGKQPTLSPRSTAKREDLPPATLGAGTIVSTGAIVFAGTSVGERVIVGDQACIRERVTIGDDVVVGRGSLVENDTTIGDLTKIQADAYITAYSTLEDNVFIAPCVVTTNDNFMGRTEKRHDLIAGPTIRRGARVGGGAILCPGIEVGEEAFVGAGAVVTKDVPPRKIVVGNPARVLRDVPEDELLSASS
;
A
#
# COMPACT_ATOMS: atom_id res chain seq x y z
N MET A 1 -7.83 -16.60 -20.43
CA MET A 1 -7.69 -17.93 -19.78
C MET A 1 -8.44 -17.89 -18.47
N ALA A 2 -9.13 -19.00 -18.08
CA ALA A 2 -9.79 -19.02 -16.77
C ALA A 2 -8.80 -18.77 -15.62
N ALA A 3 -9.31 -18.27 -14.49
CA ALA A 3 -8.51 -18.14 -13.27
C ALA A 3 -8.06 -19.51 -12.77
N ASP A 4 -6.86 -19.59 -12.23
CA ASP A 4 -6.26 -20.79 -11.62
C ASP A 4 -6.26 -20.62 -10.09
N VAL A 5 -7.12 -21.39 -9.42
CA VAL A 5 -7.29 -21.30 -7.96
C VAL A 5 -6.83 -22.61 -7.32
N HIS A 6 -5.80 -22.51 -6.47
CA HIS A 6 -5.28 -23.68 -5.76
C HIS A 6 -6.35 -24.28 -4.83
N PRO A 7 -6.49 -25.62 -4.72
CA PRO A 7 -7.53 -26.27 -3.92
C PRO A 7 -7.57 -25.88 -2.43
N SER A 8 -6.45 -25.42 -1.86
CA SER A 8 -6.39 -24.95 -0.48
C SER A 8 -6.66 -23.46 -0.31
N ALA A 9 -6.84 -22.70 -1.40
CA ALA A 9 -7.21 -21.29 -1.34
C ALA A 9 -8.69 -21.12 -1.01
N ILE A 10 -9.03 -20.01 -0.38
CA ILE A 10 -10.41 -19.65 -0.04
C ILE A 10 -10.79 -18.39 -0.84
N VAL A 11 -11.68 -18.55 -1.80
CA VAL A 11 -12.26 -17.44 -2.55
C VAL A 11 -13.71 -17.28 -2.11
N TYR A 12 -14.03 -16.13 -1.52
CA TYR A 12 -15.39 -15.86 -1.03
C TYR A 12 -16.37 -15.61 -2.17
N PRO A 13 -17.66 -15.97 -1.98
CA PRO A 13 -18.69 -15.81 -2.99
C PRO A 13 -18.79 -14.38 -3.53
N GLY A 14 -19.00 -14.24 -4.83
CA GLY A 14 -19.11 -12.95 -5.52
C GLY A 14 -17.78 -12.32 -5.90
N THR A 15 -16.63 -12.81 -5.41
CA THR A 15 -15.30 -12.32 -5.84
C THR A 15 -15.16 -12.47 -7.36
N VAL A 16 -14.73 -11.39 -8.00
CA VAL A 16 -14.48 -11.35 -9.44
C VAL A 16 -13.01 -11.57 -9.72
N LEU A 17 -12.68 -12.62 -10.46
CA LEU A 17 -11.32 -12.94 -10.89
C LEU A 17 -11.23 -12.75 -12.40
N GLY A 18 -10.35 -11.87 -12.84
CA GLY A 18 -10.06 -11.65 -14.25
C GLY A 18 -9.35 -12.84 -14.91
N ASP A 19 -9.15 -12.73 -16.21
CA ASP A 19 -8.49 -13.78 -17.01
C ASP A 19 -7.06 -14.04 -16.52
N GLY A 20 -6.74 -15.32 -16.33
CA GLY A 20 -5.38 -15.74 -15.94
C GLY A 20 -4.96 -15.34 -14.53
N VAL A 21 -5.89 -14.90 -13.68
CA VAL A 21 -5.60 -14.70 -12.25
C VAL A 21 -5.15 -16.01 -11.62
N LYS A 22 -4.14 -15.96 -10.77
CA LYS A 22 -3.68 -17.12 -9.98
C LYS A 22 -3.89 -16.85 -8.50
N VAL A 23 -4.52 -17.77 -7.79
CA VAL A 23 -4.68 -17.74 -6.34
C VAL A 23 -3.99 -18.96 -5.76
N LEU A 24 -2.87 -18.75 -5.08
CA LEU A 24 -1.97 -19.82 -4.64
C LEU A 24 -2.37 -20.42 -3.28
N GLU A 25 -1.54 -21.31 -2.76
CA GLU A 25 -1.80 -22.13 -1.60
C GLU A 25 -2.19 -21.30 -0.36
N GLY A 26 -3.30 -21.61 0.26
CA GLY A 26 -3.77 -21.00 1.50
C GLY A 26 -4.11 -19.53 1.41
N ALA A 27 -4.10 -18.93 0.22
CA ALA A 27 -4.53 -17.55 0.03
C ALA A 27 -6.04 -17.38 0.30
N VAL A 28 -6.43 -16.19 0.78
CA VAL A 28 -7.83 -15.88 1.12
C VAL A 28 -8.24 -14.60 0.39
N VAL A 29 -9.26 -14.68 -0.46
CA VAL A 29 -9.72 -13.54 -1.28
C VAL A 29 -11.19 -13.26 -1.05
N GLY A 30 -11.53 -11.99 -0.83
CA GLY A 30 -12.92 -11.53 -0.67
C GLY A 30 -13.48 -11.65 0.75
N LYS A 31 -12.63 -11.86 1.75
CA LYS A 31 -13.03 -11.97 3.16
C LYS A 31 -13.62 -10.67 3.69
N GLN A 32 -14.80 -10.71 4.33
CA GLN A 32 -15.32 -9.56 5.07
C GLN A 32 -14.47 -9.25 6.32
N PRO A 33 -14.29 -7.98 6.69
CA PRO A 33 -13.54 -7.62 7.88
C PRO A 33 -14.29 -8.01 9.16
N THR A 34 -13.56 -8.52 10.15
CA THR A 34 -14.10 -8.75 11.49
C THR A 34 -13.80 -7.53 12.35
N LEU A 35 -14.84 -6.80 12.75
CA LEU A 35 -14.71 -5.58 13.54
C LEU A 35 -14.84 -5.85 15.03
N SER A 36 -13.92 -5.29 15.82
CA SER A 36 -14.03 -5.26 17.28
C SER A 36 -15.35 -4.59 17.73
N PRO A 37 -15.98 -5.00 18.83
CA PRO A 37 -17.14 -4.31 19.39
C PRO A 37 -16.94 -2.80 19.61
N ARG A 38 -15.69 -2.38 19.83
CA ARG A 38 -15.32 -0.97 20.03
C ARG A 38 -14.89 -0.25 18.75
N SER A 39 -14.93 -0.93 17.60
CA SER A 39 -14.58 -0.29 16.34
C SER A 39 -15.56 0.81 15.99
N THR A 40 -15.05 1.95 15.55
CA THR A 40 -15.82 3.07 15.00
C THR A 40 -16.07 2.92 13.49
N ALA A 41 -15.48 1.89 12.85
CA ALA A 41 -15.72 1.59 11.44
C ALA A 41 -17.19 1.20 11.21
N LYS A 42 -17.73 1.57 10.06
CA LYS A 42 -19.09 1.19 9.66
C LYS A 42 -19.22 -0.33 9.59
N ARG A 43 -20.34 -0.84 10.14
CA ARG A 43 -20.71 -2.25 10.11
C ARG A 43 -21.65 -2.51 8.94
N GLU A 44 -21.09 -2.59 7.77
CA GLU A 44 -21.81 -2.89 6.53
C GLU A 44 -21.09 -4.01 5.77
N ASP A 45 -21.87 -4.81 5.03
CA ASP A 45 -21.28 -5.77 4.12
C ASP A 45 -20.63 -5.03 2.94
N LEU A 46 -19.36 -5.29 2.74
CA LEU A 46 -18.61 -4.71 1.65
C LEU A 46 -18.87 -5.45 0.33
N PRO A 47 -18.80 -4.75 -0.81
CA PRO A 47 -18.89 -5.41 -2.10
C PRO A 47 -17.78 -6.45 -2.26
N PRO A 48 -17.99 -7.47 -3.11
CA PRO A 48 -16.95 -8.46 -3.39
C PRO A 48 -15.64 -7.82 -3.86
N ALA A 49 -14.52 -8.49 -3.61
CA ALA A 49 -13.24 -8.08 -4.17
C ALA A 49 -13.21 -8.31 -5.69
N THR A 50 -12.46 -7.46 -6.40
CA THR A 50 -12.24 -7.60 -7.86
C THR A 50 -10.74 -7.63 -8.14
N LEU A 51 -10.28 -8.59 -8.94
CA LEU A 51 -8.89 -8.76 -9.33
C LEU A 51 -8.79 -8.75 -10.86
N GLY A 52 -7.97 -7.85 -11.40
CA GLY A 52 -7.71 -7.70 -12.82
C GLY A 52 -6.91 -8.88 -13.40
N ALA A 53 -6.88 -8.94 -14.73
CA ALA A 53 -6.27 -10.04 -15.47
C ALA A 53 -4.78 -10.22 -15.13
N GLY A 54 -4.34 -11.47 -15.06
CA GLY A 54 -2.94 -11.82 -14.82
C GLY A 54 -2.43 -11.56 -13.40
N THR A 55 -3.28 -11.11 -12.48
CA THR A 55 -2.90 -10.87 -11.09
C THR A 55 -2.63 -12.18 -10.36
N ILE A 56 -1.63 -12.17 -9.47
CA ILE A 56 -1.20 -13.32 -8.66
C ILE A 56 -1.39 -12.97 -7.19
N VAL A 57 -2.20 -13.78 -6.50
CA VAL A 57 -2.30 -13.77 -5.04
C VAL A 57 -1.48 -14.94 -4.50
N SER A 58 -0.33 -14.63 -3.93
CA SER A 58 0.68 -15.61 -3.53
C SER A 58 0.28 -16.36 -2.25
N THR A 59 1.10 -17.34 -1.88
CA THR A 59 0.86 -18.27 -0.76
C THR A 59 0.54 -17.54 0.55
N GLY A 60 -0.62 -17.86 1.12
CA GLY A 60 -1.06 -17.32 2.41
C GLY A 60 -1.42 -15.83 2.42
N ALA A 61 -1.44 -15.16 1.26
CA ALA A 61 -1.84 -13.76 1.17
C ALA A 61 -3.34 -13.59 1.41
N ILE A 62 -3.74 -12.43 1.91
CA ILE A 62 -5.14 -12.11 2.23
C ILE A 62 -5.55 -10.83 1.50
N VAL A 63 -6.63 -10.89 0.73
CA VAL A 63 -7.28 -9.74 0.09
C VAL A 63 -8.70 -9.64 0.60
N PHE A 64 -9.04 -8.52 1.25
CA PHE A 64 -10.37 -8.32 1.82
C PHE A 64 -11.41 -7.90 0.77
N ALA A 65 -12.68 -8.06 1.11
CA ALA A 65 -13.82 -7.55 0.36
C ALA A 65 -13.75 -6.01 0.21
N GLY A 66 -14.41 -5.47 -0.80
CA GLY A 66 -14.38 -4.04 -1.12
C GLY A 66 -13.08 -3.56 -1.76
N THR A 67 -12.13 -4.46 -2.00
CA THR A 67 -10.83 -4.12 -2.62
C THR A 67 -10.91 -4.32 -4.13
N SER A 68 -10.37 -3.35 -4.87
CA SER A 68 -10.18 -3.41 -6.32
C SER A 68 -8.69 -3.49 -6.65
N VAL A 69 -8.28 -4.54 -7.33
CA VAL A 69 -6.90 -4.80 -7.76
C VAL A 69 -6.86 -4.78 -9.27
N GLY A 70 -5.94 -4.02 -9.85
CA GLY A 70 -5.71 -3.91 -11.28
C GLY A 70 -5.13 -5.18 -11.92
N GLU A 71 -4.61 -5.04 -13.13
CA GLU A 71 -4.03 -6.13 -13.90
C GLU A 71 -2.57 -6.38 -13.55
N ARG A 72 -2.10 -7.61 -13.71
CA ARG A 72 -0.68 -8.03 -13.55
C ARG A 72 -0.07 -7.67 -12.20
N VAL A 73 -0.91 -7.53 -11.17
CA VAL A 73 -0.47 -7.24 -9.81
C VAL A 73 0.07 -8.51 -9.14
N ILE A 74 1.12 -8.36 -8.35
CA ILE A 74 1.63 -9.42 -7.49
C ILE A 74 1.34 -9.06 -6.04
N VAL A 75 0.48 -9.85 -5.40
CA VAL A 75 0.28 -9.83 -3.94
C VAL A 75 1.17 -10.92 -3.36
N GLY A 76 2.30 -10.52 -2.77
CA GLY A 76 3.36 -11.43 -2.30
C GLY A 76 2.93 -12.34 -1.15
N ASP A 77 3.73 -13.36 -0.87
CA ASP A 77 3.45 -14.34 0.17
C ASP A 77 3.14 -13.67 1.51
N GLN A 78 2.04 -14.10 2.16
CA GLN A 78 1.62 -13.60 3.47
C GLN A 78 1.31 -12.09 3.52
N ALA A 79 1.27 -11.39 2.39
CA ALA A 79 0.82 -10.00 2.36
C ALA A 79 -0.66 -9.91 2.70
N CYS A 80 -1.06 -8.79 3.30
CA CYS A 80 -2.44 -8.55 3.66
C CYS A 80 -2.91 -7.21 3.10
N ILE A 81 -3.94 -7.24 2.26
CA ILE A 81 -4.59 -6.06 1.69
C ILE A 81 -5.97 -5.95 2.32
N ARG A 82 -6.17 -4.88 3.09
CA ARG A 82 -7.42 -4.62 3.80
C ARG A 82 -8.51 -4.14 2.86
N GLU A 83 -9.67 -3.93 3.43
CA GLU A 83 -10.88 -3.51 2.72
C GLU A 83 -10.79 -2.10 2.13
N ARG A 84 -11.54 -1.84 1.04
CA ARG A 84 -11.64 -0.54 0.34
C ARG A 84 -10.27 0.00 -0.13
N VAL A 85 -9.37 -0.90 -0.47
CA VAL A 85 -8.11 -0.56 -1.11
C VAL A 85 -8.29 -0.58 -2.62
N THR A 86 -7.72 0.41 -3.30
CA THR A 86 -7.62 0.43 -4.76
C THR A 86 -6.16 0.31 -5.16
N ILE A 87 -5.86 -0.66 -6.03
CA ILE A 87 -4.51 -0.91 -6.55
C ILE A 87 -4.57 -0.85 -8.07
N GLY A 88 -3.69 -0.05 -8.66
CA GLY A 88 -3.52 0.06 -10.11
C GLY A 88 -2.86 -1.17 -10.75
N ASP A 89 -2.44 -1.00 -11.99
CA ASP A 89 -1.83 -2.05 -12.80
C ASP A 89 -0.32 -2.21 -12.51
N ASP A 90 0.21 -3.41 -12.76
CA ASP A 90 1.65 -3.72 -12.67
C ASP A 90 2.28 -3.41 -11.29
N VAL A 91 1.47 -3.43 -10.23
CA VAL A 91 1.90 -3.18 -8.86
C VAL A 91 2.46 -4.45 -8.22
N VAL A 92 3.48 -4.28 -7.40
CA VAL A 92 4.01 -5.34 -6.54
C VAL A 92 3.79 -4.97 -5.07
N VAL A 93 3.05 -5.79 -4.34
CA VAL A 93 2.96 -5.76 -2.88
C VAL A 93 3.82 -6.89 -2.34
N GLY A 94 4.98 -6.56 -1.78
CA GLY A 94 5.99 -7.52 -1.31
C GLY A 94 5.50 -8.42 -0.17
N ARG A 95 6.18 -9.55 0.02
CA ARG A 95 5.83 -10.52 1.05
C ARG A 95 5.70 -9.88 2.44
N GLY A 96 4.76 -10.35 3.23
CA GLY A 96 4.56 -9.90 4.61
C GLY A 96 4.09 -8.45 4.76
N SER A 97 3.95 -7.70 3.67
CA SER A 97 3.50 -6.30 3.73
C SER A 97 2.02 -6.21 4.08
N LEU A 98 1.66 -5.17 4.80
CA LEU A 98 0.28 -4.85 5.13
C LEU A 98 -0.12 -3.52 4.50
N VAL A 99 -1.20 -3.55 3.73
CA VAL A 99 -1.87 -2.36 3.20
C VAL A 99 -3.22 -2.22 3.92
N GLU A 100 -3.34 -1.17 4.72
CA GLU A 100 -4.54 -0.90 5.50
C GLU A 100 -5.66 -0.29 4.65
N ASN A 101 -6.86 -0.28 5.21
CA ASN A 101 -8.09 0.14 4.56
C ASN A 101 -8.05 1.58 4.01
N ASP A 102 -8.92 1.86 3.04
CA ASP A 102 -9.09 3.19 2.43
C ASP A 102 -7.78 3.76 1.84
N THR A 103 -6.92 2.89 1.30
CA THR A 103 -5.63 3.22 0.69
C THR A 103 -5.73 3.13 -0.82
N THR A 104 -5.09 4.07 -1.52
CA THR A 104 -4.96 4.04 -2.98
C THR A 104 -3.50 3.87 -3.39
N ILE A 105 -3.24 2.98 -4.35
CA ILE A 105 -1.90 2.69 -4.88
C ILE A 105 -1.99 2.78 -6.40
N GLY A 106 -1.21 3.70 -6.98
CA GLY A 106 -1.11 3.93 -8.42
C GLY A 106 -0.30 2.87 -9.16
N ASP A 107 -0.33 2.96 -10.48
CA ASP A 107 0.29 2.00 -11.39
C ASP A 107 1.81 1.91 -11.21
N LEU A 108 2.37 0.76 -11.55
CA LEU A 108 3.83 0.51 -11.56
C LEU A 108 4.52 0.69 -10.19
N THR A 109 3.75 0.87 -9.11
CA THR A 109 4.28 1.05 -7.76
C THR A 109 4.81 -0.27 -7.20
N LYS A 110 5.94 -0.19 -6.49
CA LYS A 110 6.60 -1.35 -5.89
C LYS A 110 6.73 -1.17 -4.39
N ILE A 111 6.00 -1.96 -3.63
CA ILE A 111 6.11 -2.06 -2.18
C ILE A 111 6.93 -3.31 -1.87
N GLN A 112 8.10 -3.14 -1.24
CA GLN A 112 8.98 -4.25 -0.90
C GLN A 112 8.53 -4.95 0.38
N ALA A 113 9.22 -6.03 0.75
CA ALA A 113 8.85 -6.91 1.86
C ALA A 113 8.68 -6.18 3.20
N ASP A 114 7.71 -6.66 3.99
CA ASP A 114 7.50 -6.29 5.38
C ASP A 114 7.23 -4.78 5.60
N ALA A 115 6.74 -4.08 4.57
CA ALA A 115 6.31 -2.69 4.69
C ALA A 115 4.90 -2.59 5.29
N TYR A 116 4.66 -1.55 6.08
CA TYR A 116 3.35 -1.23 6.65
C TYR A 116 2.82 0.07 6.05
N ILE A 117 1.77 -0.03 5.24
CA ILE A 117 1.08 1.11 4.64
C ILE A 117 -0.22 1.34 5.40
N THR A 118 -0.25 2.40 6.20
CA THR A 118 -1.38 2.74 7.07
C THR A 118 -2.63 3.16 6.29
N ALA A 119 -3.78 3.07 6.92
CA ALA A 119 -5.05 3.51 6.34
C ALA A 119 -5.02 4.99 5.91
N TYR A 120 -5.82 5.30 4.88
CA TYR A 120 -5.95 6.63 4.27
C TYR A 120 -4.66 7.14 3.61
N SER A 121 -3.77 6.24 3.22
CA SER A 121 -2.57 6.59 2.44
C SER A 121 -2.89 6.69 0.95
N THR A 122 -2.16 7.55 0.26
CA THR A 122 -2.17 7.62 -1.20
C THR A 122 -0.74 7.46 -1.71
N LEU A 123 -0.51 6.43 -2.50
CA LEU A 123 0.72 6.23 -3.26
C LEU A 123 0.37 6.44 -4.72
N GLU A 124 0.97 7.43 -5.36
CA GLU A 124 0.78 7.68 -6.79
C GLU A 124 1.60 6.69 -7.64
N ASP A 125 1.61 6.86 -8.96
CA ASP A 125 2.27 5.94 -9.87
C ASP A 125 3.79 5.91 -9.69
N ASN A 126 4.42 4.78 -10.02
CA ASN A 126 5.87 4.59 -9.99
C ASN A 126 6.53 4.85 -8.61
N VAL A 127 5.79 4.79 -7.53
CA VAL A 127 6.36 4.92 -6.18
C VAL A 127 7.16 3.66 -5.83
N PHE A 128 8.30 3.87 -5.16
CA PHE A 128 9.09 2.77 -4.62
C PHE A 128 9.16 2.84 -3.10
N ILE A 129 8.63 1.83 -2.43
CA ILE A 129 8.69 1.63 -0.98
C ILE A 129 9.67 0.50 -0.68
N ALA A 130 10.79 0.82 -0.06
CA ALA A 130 11.80 -0.16 0.33
C ALA A 130 11.34 -1.05 1.51
N PRO A 131 12.05 -2.15 1.82
CA PRO A 131 11.67 -3.05 2.89
C PRO A 131 11.54 -2.36 4.25
N CYS A 132 10.59 -2.84 5.07
CA CYS A 132 10.39 -2.40 6.46
C CYS A 132 10.06 -0.91 6.62
N VAL A 133 9.58 -0.23 5.59
CA VAL A 133 9.03 1.12 5.72
C VAL A 133 7.74 1.08 6.52
N VAL A 134 7.58 2.04 7.44
CA VAL A 134 6.38 2.16 8.26
C VAL A 134 5.74 3.54 8.04
N THR A 135 4.46 3.55 7.70
CA THR A 135 3.66 4.78 7.66
C THR A 135 2.68 4.83 8.83
N THR A 136 2.32 6.02 9.27
CA THR A 136 1.40 6.25 10.39
C THR A 136 0.33 7.27 10.03
N ASN A 137 -0.84 7.24 10.71
CA ASN A 137 -1.98 8.09 10.36
C ASN A 137 -2.62 8.83 11.54
N ASP A 138 -2.18 8.61 12.78
CA ASP A 138 -2.79 9.19 13.96
C ASP A 138 -1.75 9.91 14.84
N ASN A 139 -1.75 11.23 14.81
CA ASN A 139 -0.88 12.07 15.65
C ASN A 139 -1.22 12.01 17.14
N PHE A 140 -2.38 11.46 17.50
CA PHE A 140 -2.88 11.42 18.87
C PHE A 140 -2.77 10.02 19.51
N MET A 141 -2.37 9.01 18.71
CA MET A 141 -2.20 7.62 19.17
C MET A 141 -3.40 7.09 19.97
N GLY A 142 -4.60 7.25 19.41
CA GLY A 142 -5.84 6.79 20.06
C GLY A 142 -6.40 7.70 21.12
N ARG A 143 -5.79 8.86 21.38
CA ARG A 143 -6.29 9.87 22.35
C ARG A 143 -7.12 10.93 21.67
N THR A 144 -8.08 11.50 22.38
CA THR A 144 -8.98 12.59 21.98
C THR A 144 -9.97 12.22 20.84
N GLU A 145 -11.16 12.81 20.88
CA GLU A 145 -12.15 12.65 19.80
C GLU A 145 -11.73 13.36 18.50
N LYS A 146 -10.93 14.43 18.60
CA LYS A 146 -10.42 15.19 17.46
C LYS A 146 -9.65 14.32 16.43
N ARG A 147 -9.08 13.20 16.87
CA ARG A 147 -8.36 12.29 15.99
C ARG A 147 -9.21 11.78 14.84
N HIS A 148 -10.51 11.60 15.05
CA HIS A 148 -11.41 11.05 14.04
C HIS A 148 -11.52 11.95 12.80
N ASP A 149 -11.40 13.27 12.99
CA ASP A 149 -11.42 14.25 11.89
C ASP A 149 -10.04 14.51 11.29
N LEU A 150 -8.96 14.08 11.96
CA LEU A 150 -7.58 14.39 11.63
C LEU A 150 -6.73 13.17 11.25
N ILE A 151 -7.31 11.96 11.30
CA ILE A 151 -6.63 10.75 10.81
C ILE A 151 -6.35 10.91 9.32
N ALA A 152 -5.07 10.85 8.96
CA ALA A 152 -4.61 10.93 7.57
C ALA A 152 -3.32 10.14 7.39
N GLY A 153 -3.31 9.21 6.45
CA GLY A 153 -2.08 8.58 5.99
C GLY A 153 -1.23 9.55 5.17
N PRO A 154 0.02 9.22 4.87
CA PRO A 154 0.86 10.04 4.00
C PRO A 154 0.38 9.99 2.55
N THR A 155 0.65 11.08 1.83
CA THR A 155 0.57 11.12 0.37
C THR A 155 1.98 11.02 -0.21
N ILE A 156 2.22 9.99 -1.02
CA ILE A 156 3.52 9.76 -1.66
C ILE A 156 3.32 9.97 -3.16
N ARG A 157 3.91 11.07 -3.67
CA ARG A 157 3.71 11.53 -5.04
C ARG A 157 4.49 10.67 -6.03
N ARG A 158 4.09 10.81 -7.30
CA ARG A 158 4.62 10.06 -8.44
C ARG A 158 6.14 9.97 -8.43
N GLY A 159 6.68 8.78 -8.63
CA GLY A 159 8.10 8.52 -8.72
C GLY A 159 8.90 8.71 -7.43
N ALA A 160 8.27 9.03 -6.32
CA ALA A 160 8.97 9.17 -5.04
C ALA A 160 9.49 7.81 -4.55
N ARG A 161 10.62 7.83 -3.87
CA ARG A 161 11.31 6.65 -3.35
C ARG A 161 11.49 6.76 -1.84
N VAL A 162 11.08 5.73 -1.12
CA VAL A 162 11.20 5.70 0.36
C VAL A 162 12.14 4.58 0.77
N GLY A 163 13.25 4.93 1.39
CA GLY A 163 14.33 4.03 1.79
C GLY A 163 13.97 3.12 2.96
N GLY A 164 14.64 1.97 3.04
CA GLY A 164 14.35 0.92 4.00
C GLY A 164 14.33 1.38 5.45
N GLY A 165 13.33 0.90 6.20
CA GLY A 165 13.16 1.24 7.62
C GLY A 165 12.80 2.70 7.90
N ALA A 166 12.49 3.52 6.89
CA ALA A 166 12.02 4.88 7.10
C ALA A 166 10.63 4.90 7.75
N ILE A 167 10.36 5.94 8.53
CA ILE A 167 9.07 6.18 9.17
C ILE A 167 8.46 7.46 8.62
N LEU A 168 7.23 7.37 8.09
CA LEU A 168 6.46 8.51 7.62
C LEU A 168 5.38 8.86 8.64
N CYS A 169 5.43 10.09 9.18
CA CYS A 169 4.46 10.58 10.15
C CYS A 169 3.08 10.87 9.51
N PRO A 170 2.01 10.97 10.31
CA PRO A 170 0.65 11.17 9.81
C PRO A 170 0.50 12.42 8.94
N GLY A 171 -0.19 12.26 7.81
CA GLY A 171 -0.63 13.36 6.94
C GLY A 171 0.47 14.10 6.21
N ILE A 172 1.74 13.61 6.21
CA ILE A 172 2.82 14.26 5.47
C ILE A 172 2.72 13.96 3.96
N GLU A 173 3.28 14.85 3.16
CA GLU A 173 3.47 14.63 1.74
C GLU A 173 4.94 14.37 1.42
N VAL A 174 5.20 13.31 0.64
CA VAL A 174 6.49 13.08 -0.02
C VAL A 174 6.33 13.53 -1.47
N GLY A 175 6.96 14.65 -1.82
CA GLY A 175 6.81 15.29 -3.13
C GLY A 175 7.26 14.42 -4.29
N GLU A 176 6.84 14.82 -5.50
CA GLU A 176 7.15 14.10 -6.75
C GLU A 176 8.65 13.87 -6.90
N GLU A 177 9.03 12.62 -7.21
CA GLU A 177 10.41 12.19 -7.40
C GLU A 177 11.36 12.49 -6.21
N ALA A 178 10.80 12.78 -5.04
CA ALA A 178 11.61 12.93 -3.83
C ALA A 178 12.19 11.59 -3.36
N PHE A 179 13.27 11.66 -2.61
CA PHE A 179 13.96 10.50 -2.06
C PHE A 179 14.08 10.61 -0.54
N VAL A 180 13.46 9.69 0.17
CA VAL A 180 13.61 9.54 1.62
C VAL A 180 14.70 8.51 1.90
N GLY A 181 15.78 8.91 2.56
CA GLY A 181 16.89 8.03 2.90
C GLY A 181 16.48 6.93 3.89
N ALA A 182 17.21 5.81 3.86
CA ALA A 182 16.96 4.69 4.76
C ALA A 182 17.03 5.12 6.25
N GLY A 183 16.11 4.61 7.07
CA GLY A 183 16.04 4.92 8.50
C GLY A 183 15.62 6.35 8.84
N ALA A 184 15.22 7.16 7.88
CA ALA A 184 14.77 8.52 8.13
C ALA A 184 13.41 8.56 8.84
N VAL A 185 13.20 9.54 9.72
CA VAL A 185 11.90 9.83 10.34
C VAL A 185 11.36 11.14 9.77
N VAL A 186 10.40 11.01 8.85
CA VAL A 186 9.81 12.14 8.14
C VAL A 186 8.66 12.72 8.94
N THR A 187 8.87 13.90 9.51
CA THR A 187 7.91 14.59 10.37
C THR A 187 7.26 15.82 9.74
N LYS A 188 7.64 16.14 8.50
CA LYS A 188 7.15 17.27 7.69
C LYS A 188 7.19 16.89 6.23
N ASP A 189 6.44 17.61 5.41
CA ASP A 189 6.44 17.42 3.97
C ASP A 189 7.84 17.47 3.37
N VAL A 190 8.08 16.61 2.39
CA VAL A 190 9.31 16.53 1.62
C VAL A 190 9.09 17.26 0.30
N PRO A 191 9.83 18.31 -0.02
CA PRO A 191 9.67 19.00 -1.29
C PRO A 191 9.99 18.07 -2.48
N PRO A 192 9.36 18.29 -3.67
CA PRO A 192 9.69 17.54 -4.87
C PRO A 192 11.18 17.51 -5.20
N ARG A 193 11.66 16.39 -5.72
CA ARG A 193 13.05 16.20 -6.16
C ARG A 193 14.12 16.48 -5.10
N LYS A 194 13.78 16.42 -3.82
CA LYS A 194 14.75 16.52 -2.72
C LYS A 194 15.05 15.18 -2.11
N ILE A 195 16.29 14.99 -1.71
CA ILE A 195 16.74 13.91 -0.85
C ILE A 195 16.68 14.37 0.59
N VAL A 196 15.97 13.63 1.44
CA VAL A 196 15.92 13.87 2.89
C VAL A 196 16.50 12.68 3.65
N VAL A 197 17.19 12.96 4.76
CA VAL A 197 17.82 11.93 5.61
C VAL A 197 17.73 12.31 7.09
N GLY A 198 17.85 11.34 7.95
CA GLY A 198 18.03 11.49 9.39
C GLY A 198 16.74 11.46 10.22
N ASN A 199 16.89 11.66 11.53
CA ASN A 199 15.81 11.69 12.52
C ASN A 199 15.95 12.95 13.40
N PRO A 200 15.06 13.94 13.27
CA PRO A 200 14.06 14.08 12.21
C PRO A 200 14.70 14.32 10.84
N ALA A 201 14.02 13.91 9.77
CA ALA A 201 14.52 14.06 8.41
C ALA A 201 14.75 15.53 8.02
N ARG A 202 15.85 15.79 7.32
CA ARG A 202 16.20 17.11 6.79
C ARG A 202 16.68 17.00 5.36
N VAL A 203 16.44 18.03 4.58
CA VAL A 203 16.92 18.11 3.19
C VAL A 203 18.44 18.02 3.17
N LEU A 204 18.95 17.08 2.40
CA LEU A 204 20.38 16.88 2.18
C LEU A 204 20.85 17.56 0.89
N ARG A 205 20.18 17.28 -0.23
CA ARG A 205 20.50 17.79 -1.58
C ARG A 205 19.35 17.51 -2.55
N ASP A 206 19.53 17.91 -3.79
CA ASP A 206 18.63 17.53 -4.89
C ASP A 206 18.85 16.08 -5.31
N VAL A 207 17.80 15.47 -5.86
CA VAL A 207 17.91 14.21 -6.59
C VAL A 207 18.67 14.47 -7.87
N PRO A 208 19.67 13.65 -8.25
CA PRO A 208 20.37 13.77 -9.53
C PRO A 208 19.40 13.65 -10.71
N GLU A 209 19.61 14.43 -11.76
CA GLU A 209 18.71 14.45 -12.92
C GLU A 209 18.64 13.10 -13.66
N ASP A 210 19.75 12.37 -13.70
CA ASP A 210 19.84 11.03 -14.30
C ASP A 210 19.11 9.94 -13.51
N GLU A 211 18.65 10.25 -12.29
CA GLU A 211 17.82 9.35 -11.48
C GLU A 211 16.31 9.64 -11.60
N LEU A 212 15.90 10.67 -12.33
CA LEU A 212 14.49 11.02 -12.52
C LEU A 212 13.81 10.11 -13.55
N LEU A 213 12.50 9.90 -13.42
CA LEU A 213 11.74 9.03 -14.33
C LEU A 213 11.86 9.45 -15.80
N SER A 214 11.94 10.76 -16.07
CA SER A 214 12.11 11.28 -17.43
C SER A 214 13.46 10.95 -18.08
N ALA A 215 14.46 10.61 -17.28
CA ALA A 215 15.78 10.21 -17.80
C ALA A 215 15.85 8.71 -18.17
N SER A 216 14.83 7.93 -17.78
CA SER A 216 14.78 6.46 -17.95
C SER A 216 13.90 6.01 -19.14
N SER A 217 13.44 6.94 -19.99
CA SER A 217 12.59 6.70 -21.16
C SER A 217 13.36 6.67 -22.47
#